data_e8c10b666440f75b14c9bc5a11f4d15b
#
_entry.id   e8c10b666440f75b14c9bc5a11f4d15b
#
_cell.length_a   1.000
_cell.length_b   1.000
_cell.length_c   1.000
_cell.angle_alpha   90.00
_cell.angle_beta   90.00
_cell.angle_gamma   90.00
#
_symmetry.space_group_name_H-M   'P 1'
#
loop_
_entity.id
_entity.type
_entity.pdbx_description
1 polymer ?
#
loop_
_entity_poly.entity_id
_entity_poly.type
_entity_poly.pdbx_seq_one_letter_code
_entity_poly.pdbx_strand_id
1 'polypeptide(L)'
;LPNDAPHLLERLAAEQPGQRIQTSVRQALQRQTQALVNRYAREYSSNHIHNLAAIVADVETGEVLAYAGNATYPADERRGNQVDIITSPRSTGSILKPFLYAGMLHDGLLLPSMLVSDVPLNINGFSPHNYNKTFYGAVPAHVAIERSLNVPLVRMLSQYNTGRFMSLLKSWGMTTLRFSEEHYGASLILGGAEGTLWDLSGMYASMSRVLKHYRTYNGRYNPADIHPLTPFPAERKEPIRSLTDSRLTDKALLSSAALWYTLSLIHI
;
A
#
# COMPACT_ATOMS: atom_id res chain seq x y z
N LEU A 1 14.62 1.13 -31.15
CA LEU A 1 13.22 0.81 -30.86
C LEU A 1 12.68 1.77 -29.82
N PRO A 2 11.41 2.21 -29.92
CA PRO A 2 10.81 3.01 -28.86
C PRO A 2 10.84 2.24 -27.54
N ASN A 3 11.32 2.88 -26.47
CA ASN A 3 11.38 2.29 -25.14
C ASN A 3 10.59 3.19 -24.18
N ASP A 4 9.27 2.98 -24.14
CA ASP A 4 8.36 3.79 -23.33
C ASP A 4 8.36 3.37 -21.83
N ALA A 5 8.86 2.15 -21.51
CA ALA A 5 8.89 1.59 -20.15
C ALA A 5 10.20 0.84 -19.89
N PRO A 6 11.38 1.52 -19.84
CA PRO A 6 12.67 0.87 -19.76
C PRO A 6 12.84 -0.04 -18.55
N HIS A 7 12.46 0.41 -17.36
CA HIS A 7 12.59 -0.36 -16.12
C HIS A 7 11.74 -1.64 -16.12
N LEU A 8 10.49 -1.56 -16.64
CA LEU A 8 9.66 -2.75 -16.78
C LEU A 8 10.25 -3.73 -17.79
N LEU A 9 10.79 -3.21 -18.91
CA LEU A 9 11.45 -4.04 -19.92
C LEU A 9 12.64 -4.80 -19.32
N GLU A 10 13.51 -4.12 -18.59
CA GLU A 10 14.67 -4.73 -17.94
C GLU A 10 14.26 -5.81 -16.93
N ARG A 11 13.27 -5.49 -16.10
CA ARG A 11 12.71 -6.44 -15.14
C ARG A 11 12.18 -7.71 -15.82
N LEU A 12 11.30 -7.56 -16.81
CA LEU A 12 10.69 -8.69 -17.50
C LEU A 12 11.69 -9.47 -18.36
N ALA A 13 12.67 -8.79 -18.95
CA ALA A 13 13.74 -9.46 -19.69
C ALA A 13 14.63 -10.31 -18.78
N ALA A 14 14.84 -9.90 -17.53
CA ALA A 14 15.55 -10.71 -16.54
C ALA A 14 14.72 -11.90 -16.04
N GLU A 15 13.40 -11.71 -15.86
CA GLU A 15 12.49 -12.76 -15.42
C GLU A 15 12.21 -13.80 -16.52
N GLN A 16 12.16 -13.38 -17.80
CA GLN A 16 11.80 -14.22 -18.96
C GLN A 16 12.75 -13.93 -20.16
N PRO A 17 14.01 -14.33 -20.09
CA PRO A 17 14.99 -14.01 -21.12
C PRO A 17 14.64 -14.60 -22.48
N GLY A 18 14.77 -13.77 -23.53
CA GLY A 18 14.55 -14.18 -24.93
C GLY A 18 13.09 -14.40 -25.33
N GLN A 19 12.13 -14.14 -24.45
CA GLN A 19 10.71 -14.31 -24.77
C GLN A 19 10.08 -13.02 -25.32
N ARG A 20 9.08 -13.18 -26.16
CA ARG A 20 8.16 -12.10 -26.53
C ARG A 20 7.07 -12.00 -25.48
N ILE A 21 7.07 -10.91 -24.73
CA ILE A 21 6.16 -10.69 -23.62
C ILE A 21 5.06 -9.69 -24.02
N GLN A 22 3.81 -10.05 -23.81
CA GLN A 22 2.67 -9.16 -23.91
C GLN A 22 2.36 -8.61 -22.51
N THR A 23 2.33 -7.29 -22.36
CA THR A 23 1.99 -6.62 -21.10
C THR A 23 0.62 -5.94 -21.18
N SER A 24 0.05 -5.60 -20.01
CA SER A 24 -1.17 -4.82 -19.84
C SER A 24 -0.96 -3.31 -19.98
N VAL A 25 0.30 -2.86 -20.11
CA VAL A 25 0.66 -1.44 -20.19
C VAL A 25 0.02 -0.76 -21.40
N ARG A 26 -0.62 0.38 -21.15
CA ARG A 26 -1.26 1.20 -22.18
C ARG A 26 -0.31 2.33 -22.58
N GLN A 27 0.16 2.32 -23.83
CA GLN A 27 1.20 3.23 -24.31
C GLN A 27 0.93 4.71 -24.01
N ALA A 28 -0.28 5.18 -24.29
CA ALA A 28 -0.63 6.59 -24.06
C ALA A 28 -0.53 6.96 -22.56
N LEU A 29 -1.07 6.10 -21.69
CA LEU A 29 -1.00 6.31 -20.24
C LEU A 29 0.42 6.20 -19.71
N GLN A 30 1.22 5.26 -20.23
CA GLN A 30 2.63 5.11 -19.92
C GLN A 30 3.42 6.39 -20.20
N ARG A 31 3.25 6.95 -21.39
CA ARG A 31 3.92 8.21 -21.77
C ARG A 31 3.51 9.38 -20.89
N GLN A 32 2.21 9.51 -20.59
CA GLN A 32 1.71 10.53 -19.68
C GLN A 32 2.28 10.38 -18.26
N THR A 33 2.28 9.17 -17.73
CA THR A 33 2.83 8.87 -16.40
C THR A 33 4.32 9.18 -16.34
N GLN A 34 5.11 8.75 -17.33
CA GLN A 34 6.54 9.03 -17.39
C GLN A 34 6.81 10.54 -17.51
N ALA A 35 6.02 11.25 -18.30
CA ALA A 35 6.14 12.72 -18.45
C ALA A 35 5.88 13.44 -17.10
N LEU A 36 4.88 12.98 -16.34
CA LEU A 36 4.59 13.52 -14.99
C LEU A 36 5.75 13.24 -14.03
N VAL A 37 6.25 12.01 -13.97
CA VAL A 37 7.40 11.64 -13.13
C VAL A 37 8.61 12.52 -13.47
N ASN A 38 8.92 12.69 -14.76
CA ASN A 38 10.04 13.54 -15.20
C ASN A 38 9.83 15.02 -14.86
N ARG A 39 8.60 15.52 -14.93
CA ARG A 39 8.27 16.90 -14.55
C ARG A 39 8.53 17.13 -13.06
N TYR A 40 8.01 16.25 -12.20
CA TYR A 40 8.18 16.38 -10.75
C TYR A 40 9.62 16.12 -10.30
N ALA A 41 10.36 15.23 -10.99
CA ALA A 41 11.78 15.06 -10.71
C ALA A 41 12.59 16.34 -10.97
N ARG A 42 12.25 17.13 -12.01
CA ARG A 42 12.85 18.46 -12.24
C ARG A 42 12.43 19.46 -11.17
N GLU A 43 11.15 19.51 -10.86
CA GLU A 43 10.58 20.45 -9.87
C GLU A 43 11.21 20.26 -8.48
N TYR A 44 11.36 18.99 -8.05
CA TYR A 44 11.90 18.66 -6.73
C TYR A 44 13.43 18.52 -6.70
N SER A 45 14.11 18.71 -7.81
CA SER A 45 15.58 18.58 -7.88
C SER A 45 16.31 19.59 -6.98
N SER A 46 15.73 20.78 -6.77
CA SER A 46 16.24 21.79 -5.83
C SER A 46 16.18 21.31 -4.36
N ASN A 47 15.27 20.38 -4.05
CA ASN A 47 15.14 19.76 -2.73
C ASN A 47 15.95 18.45 -2.65
N HIS A 48 16.86 18.21 -3.58
CA HIS A 48 17.67 16.98 -3.69
C HIS A 48 16.86 15.69 -3.89
N ILE A 49 15.62 15.78 -4.40
CA ILE A 49 14.78 14.63 -4.75
C ILE A 49 14.94 14.38 -6.26
N HIS A 50 15.66 13.33 -6.62
CA HIS A 50 16.02 13.04 -8.00
C HIS A 50 15.37 11.75 -8.55
N ASN A 51 14.91 10.88 -7.67
CA ASN A 51 14.33 9.59 -8.00
C ASN A 51 12.85 9.59 -7.64
N LEU A 52 12.00 9.37 -8.61
CA LEU A 52 10.56 9.27 -8.45
C LEU A 52 10.05 8.10 -9.28
N ALA A 53 9.09 7.38 -8.73
CA ALA A 53 8.39 6.33 -9.45
C ALA A 53 6.88 6.52 -9.36
N ALA A 54 6.17 5.99 -10.33
CA ALA A 54 4.72 5.93 -10.33
C ALA A 54 4.23 4.65 -10.99
N ILE A 55 3.16 4.09 -10.45
CA ILE A 55 2.45 2.95 -11.01
C ILE A 55 0.97 3.30 -11.13
N VAL A 56 0.37 2.92 -12.23
CA VAL A 56 -1.08 3.00 -12.42
C VAL A 56 -1.60 1.59 -12.62
N ALA A 57 -2.55 1.18 -11.80
CA ALA A 57 -3.12 -0.15 -11.86
C ALA A 57 -4.65 -0.09 -11.92
N ASP A 58 -5.22 -1.05 -12.61
CA ASP A 58 -6.65 -1.30 -12.57
C ASP A 58 -7.03 -1.99 -11.25
N VAL A 59 -7.97 -1.41 -10.51
CA VAL A 59 -8.38 -1.94 -9.21
C VAL A 59 -9.07 -3.30 -9.35
N GLU A 60 -9.82 -3.51 -10.43
CA GLU A 60 -10.60 -4.73 -10.64
C GLU A 60 -9.73 -5.94 -10.95
N THR A 61 -8.79 -5.74 -11.88
CA THR A 61 -7.98 -6.83 -12.42
C THR A 61 -6.61 -6.94 -11.78
N GLY A 62 -6.12 -5.87 -11.15
CA GLY A 62 -4.73 -5.74 -10.69
C GLY A 62 -3.74 -5.52 -11.84
N GLU A 63 -4.20 -5.36 -13.08
CA GLU A 63 -3.33 -5.06 -14.22
C GLU A 63 -2.59 -3.75 -14.06
N VAL A 64 -1.30 -3.75 -14.32
CA VAL A 64 -0.49 -2.55 -14.37
C VAL A 64 -0.65 -1.87 -15.72
N LEU A 65 -1.28 -0.72 -15.74
CA LEU A 65 -1.59 0.05 -16.95
C LEU A 65 -0.49 1.06 -17.31
N ALA A 66 0.31 1.50 -16.32
CA ALA A 66 1.52 2.29 -16.53
C ALA A 66 2.56 1.99 -15.44
N TYR A 67 3.84 2.00 -15.81
CA TYR A 67 4.97 1.65 -14.98
C TYR A 67 6.14 2.60 -15.22
N ALA A 68 6.25 3.65 -14.43
CA ALA A 68 7.39 4.55 -14.44
C ALA A 68 8.31 4.19 -13.27
N GLY A 69 9.29 3.31 -13.51
CA GLY A 69 10.19 2.76 -12.50
C GLY A 69 11.13 3.79 -11.87
N ASN A 70 11.42 4.85 -12.59
CA ASN A 70 12.16 6.01 -12.14
C ASN A 70 12.00 7.19 -13.12
N ALA A 71 12.47 8.37 -12.72
CA ALA A 71 12.64 9.48 -13.65
C ALA A 71 13.70 9.14 -14.69
N THR A 72 13.40 9.41 -15.96
CA THR A 72 14.34 9.20 -17.08
C THR A 72 14.96 10.50 -17.57
N TYR A 73 14.50 11.64 -17.06
CA TYR A 73 15.01 12.96 -17.41
C TYR A 73 14.99 13.91 -16.19
N PRO A 74 16.03 14.72 -15.98
CA PRO A 74 17.30 14.69 -16.70
C PRO A 74 18.06 13.38 -16.44
N ALA A 75 18.61 12.80 -17.52
CA ALA A 75 19.42 11.60 -17.40
C ALA A 75 20.73 11.92 -16.66
N ASP A 76 20.93 11.31 -15.51
CA ASP A 76 22.16 11.41 -14.73
C ASP A 76 22.44 10.05 -14.07
N GLU A 77 23.38 9.31 -14.63
CA GLU A 77 23.75 7.98 -14.15
C GLU A 77 24.23 8.00 -12.69
N ARG A 78 24.84 9.11 -12.25
CA ARG A 78 25.30 9.27 -10.86
C ARG A 78 24.14 9.31 -9.85
N ARG A 79 22.91 9.55 -10.33
CA ARG A 79 21.68 9.60 -9.51
C ARG A 79 20.88 8.30 -9.54
N GLY A 80 21.38 7.29 -10.26
CA GLY A 80 20.76 5.98 -10.33
C GLY A 80 19.40 5.97 -11.04
N ASN A 81 19.19 6.84 -12.04
CA ASN A 81 17.91 6.90 -12.76
C ASN A 81 17.58 5.60 -13.53
N GLN A 82 18.58 4.75 -13.78
CA GLN A 82 18.39 3.42 -14.36
C GLN A 82 17.83 2.39 -13.38
N VAL A 83 17.85 2.67 -12.07
CA VAL A 83 17.37 1.72 -11.06
C VAL A 83 15.85 1.75 -10.99
N ASP A 84 15.22 0.58 -11.10
CA ASP A 84 13.80 0.41 -10.83
C ASP A 84 13.52 0.51 -9.33
N ILE A 85 12.85 1.59 -8.91
CA ILE A 85 12.51 1.81 -7.50
C ILE A 85 11.08 1.39 -7.14
N ILE A 86 10.28 0.88 -8.08
CA ILE A 86 8.93 0.35 -7.79
C ILE A 86 9.02 -0.91 -6.93
N THR A 87 10.00 -1.78 -7.22
CA THR A 87 10.22 -3.03 -6.50
C THR A 87 11.28 -2.92 -5.41
N SER A 88 11.89 -1.75 -5.27
CA SER A 88 12.90 -1.51 -4.22
C SER A 88 12.23 -1.28 -2.86
N PRO A 89 12.62 -2.01 -1.81
CA PRO A 89 12.11 -1.76 -0.47
C PRO A 89 12.49 -0.36 0.03
N ARG A 90 11.53 0.35 0.57
CA ARG A 90 11.68 1.70 1.13
C ARG A 90 10.89 1.81 2.42
N SER A 91 11.32 2.67 3.33
CA SER A 91 10.54 2.99 4.53
C SER A 91 9.10 3.31 4.16
N THR A 92 8.18 2.63 4.82
CA THR A 92 6.73 2.81 4.60
C THR A 92 6.20 4.11 5.19
N GLY A 93 6.97 4.77 6.05
CA GLY A 93 6.45 5.94 6.76
C GLY A 93 5.15 5.62 7.48
N SER A 94 4.12 6.40 7.19
CA SER A 94 2.78 6.25 7.79
C SER A 94 1.77 5.46 6.94
N ILE A 95 2.17 4.92 5.79
CA ILE A 95 1.22 4.30 4.84
C ILE A 95 0.59 2.99 5.36
N LEU A 96 1.17 2.39 6.41
CA LEU A 96 0.62 1.20 7.06
C LEU A 96 -0.43 1.51 8.13
N LYS A 97 -0.56 2.76 8.58
CA LYS A 97 -1.52 3.16 9.62
C LYS A 97 -2.98 2.81 9.29
N PRO A 98 -3.45 2.99 8.05
CA PRO A 98 -4.80 2.57 7.66
C PRO A 98 -5.06 1.08 7.85
N PHE A 99 -4.07 0.21 7.62
CA PHE A 99 -4.22 -1.24 7.84
C PHE A 99 -4.37 -1.58 9.32
N LEU A 100 -3.63 -0.91 10.21
CA LEU A 100 -3.78 -1.09 11.65
C LEU A 100 -5.18 -0.66 12.11
N TYR A 101 -5.62 0.50 11.66
CA TYR A 101 -6.94 1.03 11.98
C TYR A 101 -8.06 0.07 11.51
N ALA A 102 -7.99 -0.39 10.26
CA ALA A 102 -8.94 -1.35 9.72
C ALA A 102 -8.92 -2.68 10.49
N GLY A 103 -7.74 -3.18 10.87
CA GLY A 103 -7.60 -4.40 11.68
C GLY A 103 -8.26 -4.26 13.04
N MET A 104 -8.03 -3.17 13.74
CA MET A 104 -8.64 -2.93 15.06
C MET A 104 -10.16 -2.72 14.99
N LEU A 105 -10.66 -2.06 13.94
CA LEU A 105 -12.10 -1.95 13.69
C LEU A 105 -12.75 -3.31 13.41
N HIS A 106 -12.10 -4.13 12.57
CA HIS A 106 -12.57 -5.47 12.24
C HIS A 106 -12.69 -6.36 13.45
N ASP A 107 -11.71 -6.28 14.36
CA ASP A 107 -11.64 -7.10 15.56
C ASP A 107 -12.49 -6.54 16.73
N GLY A 108 -13.19 -5.43 16.53
CA GLY A 108 -13.99 -4.78 17.56
C GLY A 108 -13.19 -4.16 18.70
N LEU A 109 -11.87 -3.99 18.52
CA LEU A 109 -10.99 -3.36 19.52
C LEU A 109 -11.05 -1.83 19.47
N LEU A 110 -11.65 -1.28 18.42
CA LEU A 110 -11.75 0.16 18.18
C LEU A 110 -13.09 0.51 17.55
N LEU A 111 -13.62 1.68 17.93
CA LEU A 111 -14.71 2.34 17.22
C LEU A 111 -14.21 3.66 16.63
N PRO A 112 -14.77 4.16 15.53
CA PRO A 112 -14.28 5.37 14.85
C PRO A 112 -14.19 6.60 15.77
N SER A 113 -15.15 6.79 16.65
CA SER A 113 -15.20 7.93 17.60
C SER A 113 -14.61 7.62 18.99
N MET A 114 -14.09 6.40 19.20
CA MET A 114 -13.43 6.03 20.45
C MET A 114 -12.21 6.92 20.68
N LEU A 115 -12.07 7.42 21.91
CA LEU A 115 -10.92 8.25 22.27
C LEU A 115 -9.66 7.38 22.43
N VAL A 116 -8.60 7.79 21.77
CA VAL A 116 -7.24 7.24 21.90
C VAL A 116 -6.31 8.27 22.53
N SER A 117 -5.45 7.79 23.43
CA SER A 117 -4.57 8.66 24.20
C SER A 117 -3.44 9.21 23.34
N ASP A 118 -3.27 10.53 23.38
CA ASP A 118 -2.17 11.28 22.74
C ASP A 118 -1.39 12.07 23.79
N VAL A 119 -0.74 11.38 24.69
CA VAL A 119 0.14 11.92 25.73
C VAL A 119 1.53 11.31 25.63
N PRO A 120 2.56 11.93 26.17
CA PRO A 120 3.92 11.40 26.15
C PRO A 120 3.96 9.90 26.47
N LEU A 121 4.75 9.16 25.72
CA LEU A 121 4.86 7.71 25.81
C LEU A 121 6.32 7.30 25.73
N ASN A 122 6.71 6.34 26.58
CA ASN A 122 7.99 5.65 26.48
C ASN A 122 7.75 4.15 26.47
N ILE A 123 8.25 3.46 25.44
CA ILE A 123 8.18 2.00 25.32
C ILE A 123 9.61 1.51 25.17
N ASN A 124 10.17 0.91 26.23
CA ASN A 124 11.52 0.34 26.22
C ASN A 124 12.59 1.32 25.71
N GLY A 125 12.52 2.60 26.13
CA GLY A 125 13.43 3.65 25.69
C GLY A 125 13.05 4.35 24.40
N PHE A 126 12.05 3.85 23.65
CA PHE A 126 11.52 4.52 22.47
C PHE A 126 10.41 5.52 22.86
N SER A 127 10.63 6.79 22.57
CA SER A 127 9.69 7.88 22.88
C SER A 127 9.20 8.54 21.59
N PRO A 128 8.08 8.08 21.01
CA PRO A 128 7.53 8.67 19.78
C PRO A 128 6.98 10.07 20.04
N HIS A 129 7.11 10.94 19.03
CA HIS A 129 6.51 12.27 19.01
C HIS A 129 5.64 12.43 17.77
N ASN A 130 4.57 13.22 17.88
CA ASN A 130 3.85 13.70 16.71
C ASN A 130 4.74 14.64 15.88
N TYR A 131 4.46 14.75 14.58
CA TYR A 131 5.29 15.54 13.66
C TYR A 131 5.48 16.99 14.13
N ASN A 132 4.42 17.61 14.66
CA ASN A 132 4.42 18.98 15.20
C ASN A 132 4.93 19.08 16.64
N LYS A 133 5.43 17.98 17.23
CA LYS A 133 5.93 17.88 18.61
C LYS A 133 4.93 18.27 19.71
N THR A 134 3.63 18.27 19.40
CA THR A 134 2.55 18.56 20.36
C THR A 134 1.77 17.29 20.68
N PHE A 135 1.11 17.29 21.84
CA PHE A 135 0.21 16.25 22.30
C PHE A 135 -1.18 16.86 22.54
N TYR A 136 -2.22 16.13 22.16
CA TYR A 136 -3.60 16.61 22.21
C TYR A 136 -4.40 16.01 23.40
N GLY A 137 -3.73 15.23 24.27
CA GLY A 137 -4.34 14.55 25.41
C GLY A 137 -5.10 13.29 24.98
N ALA A 138 -6.27 13.45 24.42
CA ALA A 138 -7.07 12.37 23.85
C ALA A 138 -7.74 12.86 22.56
N VAL A 139 -7.77 12.01 21.54
CA VAL A 139 -8.36 12.33 20.24
C VAL A 139 -9.24 11.16 19.78
N PRO A 140 -10.32 11.40 19.01
CA PRO A 140 -11.06 10.33 18.38
C PRO A 140 -10.15 9.52 17.44
N ALA A 141 -10.36 8.22 17.35
CA ALA A 141 -9.51 7.32 16.56
C ALA A 141 -9.47 7.73 15.07
N HIS A 142 -10.59 8.15 14.49
CA HIS A 142 -10.63 8.66 13.11
C HIS A 142 -9.74 9.89 12.94
N VAL A 143 -9.74 10.84 13.90
CA VAL A 143 -8.88 12.03 13.86
C VAL A 143 -7.40 11.64 13.96
N ALA A 144 -7.07 10.60 14.75
CA ALA A 144 -5.69 10.10 14.84
C ALA A 144 -5.18 9.60 13.48
N ILE A 145 -6.05 8.95 12.67
CA ILE A 145 -5.74 8.50 11.32
C ILE A 145 -5.67 9.67 10.34
N GLU A 146 -6.68 10.52 10.28
CA GLU A 146 -6.75 11.68 9.38
C GLU A 146 -5.52 12.59 9.51
N ARG A 147 -5.08 12.83 10.75
CA ARG A 147 -3.89 13.64 11.05
C ARG A 147 -2.60 12.84 11.07
N SER A 148 -2.67 11.54 10.83
CA SER A 148 -1.52 10.64 10.87
C SER A 148 -0.68 10.77 12.15
N LEU A 149 -1.34 10.92 13.31
CA LEU A 149 -0.65 11.09 14.59
C LEU A 149 0.20 9.85 14.91
N ASN A 150 1.39 10.09 15.46
CA ASN A 150 2.33 9.00 15.74
C ASN A 150 2.04 8.32 17.09
N VAL A 151 1.85 9.11 18.14
CA VAL A 151 1.72 8.57 19.50
C VAL A 151 0.47 7.72 19.67
N PRO A 152 -0.74 8.16 19.24
CA PRO A 152 -1.93 7.31 19.28
C PRO A 152 -1.74 6.01 18.49
N LEU A 153 -1.13 6.07 17.31
CA LEU A 153 -0.96 4.89 16.44
C LEU A 153 0.06 3.88 17.02
N VAL A 154 1.09 4.35 17.70
CA VAL A 154 2.01 3.47 18.45
C VAL A 154 1.27 2.78 19.61
N ARG A 155 0.41 3.48 20.36
CA ARG A 155 -0.43 2.88 21.39
C ARG A 155 -1.39 1.83 20.82
N MET A 156 -2.03 2.17 19.71
CA MET A 156 -2.91 1.24 18.98
C MET A 156 -2.15 0.00 18.53
N LEU A 157 -0.93 0.13 17.99
CA LEU A 157 -0.11 -1.02 17.62
C LEU A 157 0.26 -1.88 18.84
N SER A 158 0.64 -1.25 19.96
CA SER A 158 0.94 -1.98 21.21
C SER A 158 -0.27 -2.76 21.72
N GLN A 159 -1.49 -2.20 21.60
CA GLN A 159 -2.72 -2.88 21.96
C GLN A 159 -3.09 -3.99 20.98
N TYR A 160 -2.87 -3.78 19.68
CA TYR A 160 -3.18 -4.77 18.65
C TYR A 160 -2.20 -5.94 18.60
N ASN A 161 -0.99 -5.75 19.08
CA ASN A 161 0.19 -6.60 19.01
C ASN A 161 0.92 -6.53 17.66
N THR A 162 2.23 -6.36 17.71
CA THR A 162 3.09 -6.19 16.51
C THR A 162 3.06 -7.45 15.63
N GLY A 163 3.18 -8.66 16.21
CA GLY A 163 3.16 -9.92 15.45
C GLY A 163 1.83 -10.16 14.74
N ARG A 164 0.71 -9.84 15.43
CA ARG A 164 -0.61 -9.90 14.82
C ARG A 164 -0.74 -8.93 13.63
N PHE A 165 -0.24 -7.70 13.79
CA PHE A 165 -0.26 -6.72 12.72
C PHE A 165 0.62 -7.14 11.54
N MET A 166 1.80 -7.69 11.78
CA MET A 166 2.66 -8.26 10.72
C MET A 166 1.97 -9.39 9.97
N SER A 167 1.27 -10.27 10.67
CA SER A 167 0.49 -11.36 10.05
C SER A 167 -0.63 -10.81 9.16
N LEU A 168 -1.32 -9.76 9.61
CA LEU A 168 -2.33 -9.07 8.80
C LEU A 168 -1.69 -8.48 7.52
N LEU A 169 -0.60 -7.73 7.62
CA LEU A 169 0.08 -7.14 6.47
C LEU A 169 0.55 -8.20 5.46
N LYS A 170 1.11 -9.32 5.93
CA LYS A 170 1.50 -10.44 5.06
C LYS A 170 0.30 -11.06 4.34
N SER A 171 -0.82 -11.25 5.03
CA SER A 171 -2.05 -11.78 4.41
C SER A 171 -2.66 -10.85 3.36
N TRP A 172 -2.34 -9.55 3.42
CA TRP A 172 -2.73 -8.55 2.42
C TRP A 172 -1.71 -8.37 1.29
N GLY A 173 -0.56 -9.09 1.34
CA GLY A 173 0.40 -9.14 0.24
C GLY A 173 1.71 -8.38 0.47
N MET A 174 2.01 -7.93 1.71
CA MET A 174 3.30 -7.33 2.00
C MET A 174 4.40 -8.40 2.09
N THR A 175 5.34 -8.39 1.15
CA THR A 175 6.37 -9.43 1.01
C THR A 175 7.67 -9.12 1.73
N THR A 176 7.85 -7.90 2.19
CA THR A 176 9.12 -7.35 2.68
C THR A 176 9.37 -7.54 4.18
N LEU A 177 8.38 -8.01 4.95
CA LEU A 177 8.52 -8.24 6.40
C LEU A 177 9.31 -9.51 6.68
N ARG A 178 10.65 -9.38 6.77
CA ARG A 178 11.59 -10.50 6.88
C ARG A 178 12.12 -10.75 8.29
N PHE A 179 12.01 -9.77 9.18
CA PHE A 179 12.52 -9.85 10.54
C PHE A 179 11.42 -10.21 11.55
N SER A 180 11.80 -10.46 12.79
CA SER A 180 10.87 -10.78 13.88
C SER A 180 10.09 -9.55 14.36
N GLU A 181 9.05 -9.78 15.16
CA GLU A 181 8.24 -8.69 15.73
C GLU A 181 9.04 -7.83 16.71
N GLU A 182 10.01 -8.40 17.41
CA GLU A 182 10.90 -7.69 18.32
C GLU A 182 11.82 -6.72 17.57
N HIS A 183 12.27 -7.11 16.37
CA HIS A 183 13.09 -6.24 15.51
C HIS A 183 12.35 -4.98 15.09
N TYR A 184 11.11 -5.12 14.64
CA TYR A 184 10.32 -3.98 14.21
C TYR A 184 9.76 -3.17 15.38
N GLY A 185 9.25 -3.85 16.39
CA GLY A 185 8.65 -3.23 17.57
C GLY A 185 7.63 -2.14 17.23
N ALA A 186 7.61 -1.10 18.04
CA ALA A 186 6.72 0.06 17.84
C ALA A 186 7.06 0.90 16.60
N SER A 187 8.28 0.78 16.05
CA SER A 187 8.70 1.52 14.86
C SER A 187 8.01 1.06 13.58
N LEU A 188 7.46 -0.17 13.56
CA LEU A 188 6.73 -0.75 12.43
C LEU A 188 5.68 0.22 11.85
N ILE A 189 4.91 0.88 12.72
CA ILE A 189 3.82 1.77 12.30
C ILE A 189 4.29 3.19 11.91
N LEU A 190 5.56 3.49 12.13
CA LEU A 190 6.17 4.79 11.85
C LEU A 190 7.20 4.75 10.71
N GLY A 191 7.27 3.66 9.98
CA GLY A 191 8.19 3.47 8.87
C GLY A 191 9.46 2.69 9.20
N GLY A 192 9.53 2.02 10.35
CA GLY A 192 10.59 1.07 10.69
C GLY A 192 10.54 -0.22 9.84
N ALA A 193 9.45 -0.44 9.12
CA ALA A 193 9.37 -1.48 8.11
C ALA A 193 9.58 -0.91 6.72
N GLU A 194 10.13 -1.73 5.83
CA GLU A 194 10.25 -1.41 4.41
C GLU A 194 9.12 -2.08 3.62
N GLY A 195 8.62 -1.39 2.61
CA GLY A 195 7.65 -1.88 1.65
C GLY A 195 8.05 -1.52 0.24
N THR A 196 7.55 -2.25 -0.75
CA THR A 196 7.69 -1.87 -2.16
C THR A 196 6.45 -1.08 -2.60
N LEU A 197 6.62 -0.18 -3.55
CA LEU A 197 5.48 0.50 -4.18
C LEU A 197 4.54 -0.52 -4.84
N TRP A 198 5.09 -1.60 -5.38
CA TRP A 198 4.37 -2.72 -5.96
C TRP A 198 3.41 -3.38 -4.95
N ASP A 199 3.94 -3.84 -3.82
CA ASP A 199 3.13 -4.50 -2.78
C ASP A 199 2.05 -3.56 -2.25
N LEU A 200 2.44 -2.34 -1.86
CA LEU A 200 1.53 -1.37 -1.27
C LEU A 200 0.39 -1.02 -2.22
N SER A 201 0.68 -0.83 -3.52
CA SER A 201 -0.36 -0.57 -4.52
C SER A 201 -1.33 -1.75 -4.65
N GLY A 202 -0.82 -2.99 -4.66
CA GLY A 202 -1.64 -4.21 -4.68
C GLY A 202 -2.52 -4.35 -3.44
N MET A 203 -1.98 -4.05 -2.27
CA MET A 203 -2.70 -4.09 -1.00
C MET A 203 -3.88 -3.09 -0.98
N TYR A 204 -3.65 -1.83 -1.38
CA TYR A 204 -4.71 -0.82 -1.44
C TYR A 204 -5.74 -1.11 -2.54
N ALA A 205 -5.31 -1.61 -3.71
CA ALA A 205 -6.22 -2.07 -4.74
C ALA A 205 -7.13 -3.21 -4.23
N SER A 206 -6.56 -4.14 -3.46
CA SER A 206 -7.31 -5.23 -2.84
C SER A 206 -8.34 -4.74 -1.82
N MET A 207 -8.01 -3.74 -0.97
CA MET A 207 -8.99 -3.12 -0.07
C MET A 207 -10.21 -2.58 -0.82
N SER A 208 -9.94 -1.83 -1.89
CA SER A 208 -11.00 -1.22 -2.72
C SER A 208 -11.83 -2.28 -3.44
N ARG A 209 -11.21 -3.35 -3.93
CA ARG A 209 -11.86 -4.46 -4.63
C ARG A 209 -12.78 -5.24 -3.70
N VAL A 210 -12.29 -5.63 -2.52
CA VAL A 210 -13.09 -6.31 -1.49
C VAL A 210 -14.31 -5.48 -1.12
N LEU A 211 -14.14 -4.17 -0.88
CA LEU A 211 -15.25 -3.29 -0.53
C LEU A 211 -16.28 -3.17 -1.66
N LYS A 212 -15.83 -3.01 -2.91
CA LYS A 212 -16.70 -2.93 -4.08
C LYS A 212 -17.49 -4.24 -4.29
N HIS A 213 -16.83 -5.37 -4.18
CA HIS A 213 -17.43 -6.68 -4.43
C HIS A 213 -18.37 -7.13 -3.33
N TYR A 214 -18.16 -6.71 -2.09
CA TYR A 214 -19.05 -7.02 -0.98
C TYR A 214 -20.52 -6.68 -1.28
N ARG A 215 -20.78 -5.53 -1.91
CA ARG A 215 -22.14 -5.17 -2.37
C ARG A 215 -22.61 -6.09 -3.49
N THR A 216 -21.74 -6.37 -4.45
CA THR A 216 -22.06 -7.22 -5.60
C THR A 216 -22.40 -8.65 -5.17
N TYR A 217 -21.72 -9.17 -4.13
CA TYR A 217 -21.92 -10.51 -3.60
C TYR A 217 -22.88 -10.58 -2.42
N ASN A 218 -23.74 -9.55 -2.26
CA ASN A 218 -24.79 -9.48 -1.23
C ASN A 218 -24.26 -9.79 0.18
N GLY A 219 -23.17 -9.16 0.57
CA GLY A 219 -22.61 -9.30 1.91
C GLY A 219 -21.62 -10.44 2.10
N ARG A 220 -21.22 -11.13 1.04
CA ARG A 220 -20.20 -12.20 1.07
C ARG A 220 -18.86 -11.72 0.49
N TYR A 221 -17.80 -12.43 0.80
CA TYR A 221 -16.44 -12.13 0.38
C TYR A 221 -15.91 -13.18 -0.58
N ASN A 222 -15.10 -12.74 -1.55
CA ASN A 222 -14.31 -13.62 -2.37
C ASN A 222 -12.84 -13.50 -1.95
N PRO A 223 -12.20 -14.53 -1.38
CA PRO A 223 -10.78 -14.46 -1.00
C PRO A 223 -9.86 -14.11 -2.17
N ALA A 224 -10.25 -14.41 -3.41
CA ALA A 224 -9.50 -14.07 -4.61
C ALA A 224 -9.48 -12.57 -4.94
N ASP A 225 -10.24 -11.73 -4.20
CA ASP A 225 -10.18 -10.27 -4.33
C ASP A 225 -8.88 -9.70 -3.73
N ILE A 226 -8.20 -10.49 -2.90
CA ILE A 226 -6.90 -10.12 -2.33
C ILE A 226 -5.82 -10.79 -3.17
N HIS A 227 -5.23 -10.03 -4.09
CA HIS A 227 -4.16 -10.52 -4.95
C HIS A 227 -3.18 -9.39 -5.33
N PRO A 228 -1.91 -9.73 -5.65
CA PRO A 228 -0.92 -8.77 -6.09
C PRO A 228 -1.28 -8.15 -7.44
N LEU A 229 -0.55 -7.10 -7.80
CA LEU A 229 -0.56 -6.54 -9.15
C LEU A 229 0.06 -7.52 -10.15
N THR A 230 -0.29 -7.34 -11.42
CA THR A 230 0.29 -8.10 -12.53
C THR A 230 0.66 -7.17 -13.70
N PRO A 231 1.83 -7.32 -14.32
CA PRO A 231 2.18 -6.60 -15.55
C PRO A 231 1.59 -7.25 -16.81
N PHE A 232 0.91 -8.38 -16.65
CA PHE A 232 0.34 -9.16 -17.75
C PHE A 232 -1.17 -8.93 -17.85
N PRO A 233 -1.75 -9.08 -19.05
CA PRO A 233 -3.20 -9.10 -19.20
C PRO A 233 -3.82 -10.16 -18.28
N ALA A 234 -4.80 -9.75 -17.50
CA ALA A 234 -5.48 -10.67 -16.59
C ALA A 234 -6.30 -11.68 -17.39
N GLU A 235 -6.24 -12.92 -16.97
CA GLU A 235 -7.15 -13.94 -17.50
C GLU A 235 -8.60 -13.57 -17.15
N ARG A 236 -9.49 -13.69 -18.12
CA ARG A 236 -10.92 -13.49 -17.88
C ARG A 236 -11.44 -14.64 -17.01
N LYS A 237 -11.59 -14.39 -15.73
CA LYS A 237 -12.22 -15.33 -14.82
C LYS A 237 -13.73 -15.34 -15.07
N GLU A 238 -14.34 -16.53 -14.98
CA GLU A 238 -15.80 -16.63 -15.00
C GLU A 238 -16.40 -15.77 -13.87
N PRO A 239 -17.34 -14.88 -14.21
CA PRO A 239 -17.95 -14.01 -13.22
C PRO A 239 -18.75 -14.84 -12.20
N ILE A 240 -18.75 -14.41 -10.95
CA ILE A 240 -19.62 -14.99 -9.93
C ILE A 240 -21.05 -14.54 -10.21
N ARG A 241 -21.92 -15.49 -10.58
CA ARG A 241 -23.33 -15.24 -10.97
C ARG A 241 -24.33 -15.70 -9.93
N SER A 242 -23.90 -16.53 -8.98
CA SER A 242 -24.76 -17.07 -7.93
C SER A 242 -24.17 -16.75 -6.56
N LEU A 243 -25.05 -16.42 -5.62
CA LEU A 243 -24.68 -16.23 -4.21
C LEU A 243 -24.33 -17.57 -3.52
N THR A 244 -24.65 -18.69 -4.12
CA THR A 244 -24.25 -20.03 -3.66
C THR A 244 -22.93 -20.51 -4.23
N ASP A 245 -22.22 -19.66 -4.99
CA ASP A 245 -20.91 -19.97 -5.54
C ASP A 245 -19.92 -20.32 -4.43
N SER A 246 -19.26 -21.46 -4.55
CA SER A 246 -18.31 -22.00 -3.56
C SER A 246 -17.07 -21.13 -3.34
N ARG A 247 -16.80 -20.19 -4.26
CA ARG A 247 -15.74 -19.19 -4.12
C ARG A 247 -16.07 -18.11 -3.08
N LEU A 248 -17.34 -17.95 -2.69
CA LEU A 248 -17.78 -16.97 -1.72
C LEU A 248 -17.75 -17.52 -0.29
N THR A 249 -17.36 -16.67 0.65
CA THR A 249 -17.30 -16.96 2.08
C THR A 249 -17.90 -15.82 2.92
N ASP A 250 -18.38 -16.15 4.11
CA ASP A 250 -18.82 -15.14 5.09
C ASP A 250 -17.65 -14.62 5.94
N LYS A 251 -16.47 -15.24 5.84
CA LYS A 251 -15.26 -14.83 6.56
C LYS A 251 -14.46 -13.82 5.75
N ALA A 252 -14.12 -12.69 6.38
CA ALA A 252 -13.26 -11.66 5.84
C ALA A 252 -11.93 -11.61 6.58
N LEU A 253 -10.85 -11.24 5.89
CA LEU A 253 -9.61 -10.80 6.56
C LEU A 253 -9.76 -9.41 7.20
N LEU A 254 -10.51 -8.52 6.53
CA LEU A 254 -11.00 -7.25 7.06
C LEU A 254 -12.45 -7.08 6.60
N SER A 255 -13.34 -6.74 7.50
CA SER A 255 -14.75 -6.53 7.17
C SER A 255 -14.96 -5.33 6.27
N SER A 256 -15.99 -5.38 5.43
CA SER A 256 -16.35 -4.27 4.55
C SER A 256 -16.62 -2.97 5.32
N ALA A 257 -17.19 -3.05 6.52
CA ALA A 257 -17.39 -1.90 7.39
C ALA A 257 -16.04 -1.27 7.80
N ALA A 258 -15.07 -2.08 8.24
CA ALA A 258 -13.75 -1.61 8.60
C ALA A 258 -13.03 -0.98 7.39
N LEU A 259 -13.12 -1.61 6.23
CA LEU A 259 -12.55 -1.09 4.98
C LEU A 259 -13.22 0.22 4.56
N TRP A 260 -14.55 0.29 4.65
CA TRP A 260 -15.29 1.49 4.28
C TRP A 260 -14.92 2.69 5.17
N TYR A 261 -14.92 2.51 6.50
CA TYR A 261 -14.49 3.55 7.42
C TYR A 261 -13.06 3.99 7.16
N THR A 262 -12.16 3.04 6.93
CA THR A 262 -10.74 3.35 6.68
C THR A 262 -10.55 4.13 5.38
N LEU A 263 -11.12 3.65 4.27
CA LEU A 263 -10.97 4.28 2.97
C LEU A 263 -11.67 5.65 2.90
N SER A 264 -12.80 5.84 3.59
CA SER A 264 -13.48 7.12 3.65
C SER A 264 -12.64 8.23 4.32
N LEU A 265 -11.78 7.87 5.28
CA LEU A 265 -10.91 8.84 5.97
C LEU A 265 -9.69 9.27 5.14
N ILE A 266 -9.18 8.38 4.28
CA ILE A 266 -7.99 8.67 3.47
C ILE A 266 -8.32 9.26 2.10
N HIS A 267 -9.60 9.35 1.74
CA HIS A 267 -10.11 9.96 0.51
C HIS A 267 -10.59 11.40 0.66
N ILE A 268 -10.35 12.01 1.78
CA ILE A 268 -10.74 13.40 2.03
C ILE A 268 -9.78 14.36 1.36
#